data_a083b17914717e986353c6b1c91dd8c4
#
_entry.id   a083b17914717e986353c6b1c91dd8c4
#
_cell.length_a   1.000
_cell.length_b   1.000
_cell.length_c   1.000
_cell.angle_alpha   90.00
_cell.angle_beta   90.00
_cell.angle_gamma   90.00
#
_symmetry.space_group_name_H-M   'P 1'
#
loop_
_entity.id
_entity.type
_entity.pdbx_description
1 polymer ?
#
loop_
_entity_poly.entity_id
_entity_poly.type
_entity_poly.pdbx_seq_one_letter_code
_entity_poly.pdbx_strand_id
1 'polypeptide(L)'
;MRLIVALGNPGAEHADTRHNAGWRAIDRFCALWPEGGVSWTMDKKRKSAVARLADERGDVLLAKPQTFMNLSGEAVGALASFYKIPPHDVILVHDDIDITLGTARLSADSGPAGHHGVESVIAHLGTKKFPRIRIGIKPPPELSIARDAAYVTGRLQPEEEALLAPVIDRVKGGLVVDIGVR
;
A
#
# COMPACT_ATOMS: atom_id res chain seq x y z
N MET A 1 -13.59 1.11 12.97
CA MET A 1 -12.93 0.21 11.99
C MET A 1 -12.04 1.04 11.11
N ARG A 2 -10.82 0.62 10.86
CA ARG A 2 -9.87 1.27 9.92
C ARG A 2 -9.70 0.41 8.69
N LEU A 3 -9.36 1.02 7.56
CA LEU A 3 -9.09 0.36 6.29
C LEU A 3 -7.63 0.59 5.90
N ILE A 4 -6.83 -0.48 5.85
CA ILE A 4 -5.47 -0.44 5.35
C ILE A 4 -5.46 -1.00 3.94
N VAL A 5 -5.10 -0.18 2.97
CA VAL A 5 -5.08 -0.54 1.56
C VAL A 5 -3.64 -0.57 1.06
N ALA A 6 -3.19 -1.73 0.62
CA ALA A 6 -1.94 -1.85 -0.10
C ALA A 6 -2.20 -1.73 -1.60
N LEU A 7 -1.52 -0.81 -2.27
CA LEU A 7 -1.61 -0.64 -3.72
C LEU A 7 -0.65 -1.59 -4.44
N GLY A 8 -1.08 -2.09 -5.59
CA GLY A 8 -0.35 -2.99 -6.47
C GLY A 8 -1.21 -3.40 -7.66
N ASN A 9 -0.60 -4.00 -8.67
CA ASN A 9 -1.26 -4.59 -9.82
C ASN A 9 -1.48 -6.10 -9.62
N PRO A 10 -2.65 -6.64 -9.98
CA PRO A 10 -2.89 -8.08 -9.96
C PRO A 10 -2.13 -8.78 -11.09
N GLY A 11 -1.83 -10.06 -10.89
CA GLY A 11 -1.10 -10.91 -11.83
C GLY A 11 0.29 -11.29 -11.36
N ALA A 12 0.69 -12.53 -11.65
CA ALA A 12 2.00 -13.05 -11.24
C ALA A 12 3.17 -12.28 -11.88
N GLU A 13 2.95 -11.72 -13.08
CA GLU A 13 3.92 -10.91 -13.80
C GLU A 13 4.28 -9.59 -13.08
N HIS A 14 3.39 -9.10 -12.21
CA HIS A 14 3.58 -7.87 -11.45
C HIS A 14 4.08 -8.09 -10.02
N ALA A 15 4.09 -9.34 -9.53
CA ALA A 15 4.36 -9.64 -8.11
C ALA A 15 5.68 -9.06 -7.59
N ASP A 16 6.74 -9.11 -8.43
CA ASP A 16 8.08 -8.67 -8.06
C ASP A 16 8.42 -7.26 -8.60
N THR A 17 7.43 -6.50 -9.07
CA THR A 17 7.68 -5.14 -9.55
C THR A 17 7.81 -4.15 -8.40
N ARG A 18 8.49 -3.02 -8.64
CA ARG A 18 8.60 -1.91 -7.67
C ARG A 18 7.22 -1.35 -7.32
N HIS A 19 6.31 -1.33 -8.29
CA HIS A 19 4.93 -0.84 -8.11
C HIS A 19 4.07 -1.71 -7.18
N ASN A 20 4.50 -2.95 -6.91
CA ASN A 20 3.86 -3.85 -5.96
C ASN A 20 4.48 -3.80 -4.54
N ALA A 21 5.34 -2.82 -4.23
CA ALA A 21 5.93 -2.69 -2.90
C ALA A 21 4.87 -2.60 -1.79
N GLY A 22 3.70 -1.98 -2.06
CA GLY A 22 2.57 -1.95 -1.13
C GLY A 22 2.03 -3.35 -0.82
N TRP A 23 1.78 -4.17 -1.85
CA TRP A 23 1.30 -5.55 -1.66
C TRP A 23 2.32 -6.40 -0.90
N ARG A 24 3.59 -6.28 -1.23
CA ARG A 24 4.67 -7.00 -0.56
C ARG A 24 4.74 -6.65 0.92
N ALA A 25 4.56 -5.36 1.26
CA ALA A 25 4.56 -4.91 2.65
C ALA A 25 3.39 -5.50 3.45
N ILE A 26 2.18 -5.52 2.89
CA ILE A 26 1.02 -6.08 3.57
C ILE A 26 1.10 -7.61 3.69
N ASP A 27 1.63 -8.29 2.68
CA ASP A 27 1.81 -9.75 2.73
C ASP A 27 2.85 -10.13 3.79
N ARG A 28 3.94 -9.38 3.91
CA ARG A 28 4.93 -9.56 4.96
C ARG A 28 4.35 -9.27 6.35
N PHE A 29 3.56 -8.22 6.48
CA PHE A 29 2.81 -7.91 7.70
C PHE A 29 1.94 -9.09 8.12
N CYS A 30 1.15 -9.63 7.18
CA CYS A 30 0.26 -10.77 7.44
C CYS A 30 1.02 -12.05 7.82
N ALA A 31 2.15 -12.32 7.18
CA ALA A 31 2.99 -13.50 7.48
C ALA A 31 3.61 -13.47 8.88
N LEU A 32 3.75 -12.28 9.46
CA LEU A 32 4.31 -12.06 10.79
C LEU A 32 3.25 -11.79 11.87
N TRP A 33 1.96 -11.83 11.49
CA TRP A 33 0.87 -11.65 12.44
C TRP A 33 0.79 -12.84 13.39
N PRO A 34 0.80 -12.63 14.74
CA PRO A 34 0.59 -13.70 15.71
C PRO A 34 -0.83 -14.27 15.56
N GLU A 35 -1.10 -15.44 16.11
CA GLU A 35 -2.43 -16.03 16.17
C GLU A 35 -2.99 -16.65 14.86
N GLY A 36 -2.22 -17.57 14.26
CA GLY A 36 -2.76 -18.46 13.20
C GLY A 36 -2.83 -17.88 11.79
N GLY A 37 -2.26 -16.69 11.58
CA GLY A 37 -2.14 -16.10 10.25
C GLY A 37 -3.37 -15.31 9.81
N VAL A 38 -3.22 -14.63 8.68
CA VAL A 38 -4.25 -13.78 8.09
C VAL A 38 -4.87 -14.50 6.89
N SER A 39 -6.19 -14.70 6.93
CA SER A 39 -6.92 -15.33 5.82
C SER A 39 -7.49 -14.26 4.88
N TRP A 40 -7.11 -14.32 3.61
CA TRP A 40 -7.63 -13.46 2.56
C TRP A 40 -8.88 -14.05 1.91
N THR A 41 -9.90 -13.22 1.72
CA THR A 41 -11.14 -13.56 1.03
C THR A 41 -11.35 -12.60 -0.14
N MET A 42 -11.78 -13.12 -1.29
CA MET A 42 -12.05 -12.29 -2.46
C MET A 42 -13.44 -11.64 -2.37
N ASP A 43 -13.47 -10.33 -2.25
CA ASP A 43 -14.69 -9.51 -2.39
C ASP A 43 -14.85 -9.07 -3.84
N LYS A 44 -15.58 -9.89 -4.62
CA LYS A 44 -15.79 -9.63 -6.05
C LYS A 44 -16.58 -8.34 -6.31
N LYS A 45 -17.51 -7.98 -5.40
CA LYS A 45 -18.34 -6.77 -5.58
C LYS A 45 -17.51 -5.50 -5.43
N ARG A 46 -16.48 -5.52 -4.56
CA ARG A 46 -15.61 -4.38 -4.29
C ARG A 46 -14.22 -4.57 -4.91
N LYS A 47 -14.09 -5.55 -5.80
CA LYS A 47 -12.88 -5.80 -6.59
C LYS A 47 -11.60 -5.84 -5.72
N SER A 48 -11.67 -6.50 -4.56
CA SER A 48 -10.55 -6.51 -3.60
C SER A 48 -10.39 -7.88 -2.95
N ALA A 49 -9.16 -8.31 -2.72
CA ALA A 49 -8.87 -9.29 -1.71
C ALA A 49 -8.88 -8.56 -0.35
N VAL A 50 -9.63 -9.09 0.62
CA VAL A 50 -9.78 -8.48 1.94
C VAL A 50 -9.46 -9.48 3.04
N ALA A 51 -8.95 -8.99 4.16
CA ALA A 51 -8.76 -9.76 5.37
C ALA A 51 -9.13 -8.90 6.59
N ARG A 52 -9.64 -9.54 7.63
CA ARG A 52 -10.00 -8.85 8.87
C ARG A 52 -9.01 -9.21 9.97
N LEU A 53 -8.60 -8.19 10.69
CA LEU A 53 -7.85 -8.32 11.92
C LEU A 53 -8.65 -7.64 13.03
N ALA A 54 -8.61 -8.24 14.21
CA ALA A 54 -9.11 -7.61 15.42
C ALA A 54 -7.96 -7.59 16.42
N ASP A 55 -7.73 -6.45 17.03
CA ASP A 55 -6.81 -6.31 18.15
C ASP A 55 -7.50 -5.51 19.28
N GLU A 56 -6.81 -5.30 20.38
CA GLU A 56 -7.30 -4.52 21.52
C GLU A 56 -7.69 -3.07 21.14
N ARG A 57 -7.23 -2.59 19.97
CA ARG A 57 -7.45 -1.24 19.47
C ARG A 57 -8.62 -1.14 18.48
N GLY A 58 -9.24 -2.26 18.15
CA GLY A 58 -10.43 -2.36 17.30
C GLY A 58 -10.21 -3.06 15.96
N ASP A 59 -11.26 -3.12 15.17
CA ASP A 59 -11.29 -3.81 13.88
C ASP A 59 -10.47 -3.09 12.82
N VAL A 60 -9.66 -3.85 12.10
CA VAL A 60 -8.92 -3.42 10.93
C VAL A 60 -9.32 -4.28 9.73
N LEU A 61 -9.68 -3.64 8.64
CA LEU A 61 -9.88 -4.27 7.35
C LEU A 61 -8.62 -4.04 6.50
N LEU A 62 -7.95 -5.11 6.13
CA LEU A 62 -6.87 -5.08 5.15
C LEU A 62 -7.46 -5.26 3.76
N ALA A 63 -6.92 -4.57 2.76
CA ALA A 63 -7.37 -4.70 1.39
C ALA A 63 -6.21 -4.63 0.39
N LYS A 64 -6.27 -5.51 -0.61
CA LYS A 64 -5.48 -5.46 -1.85
C LYS A 64 -6.46 -5.29 -3.01
N PRO A 65 -6.61 -4.09 -3.61
CA PRO A 65 -7.41 -3.88 -4.81
C PRO A 65 -7.00 -4.87 -5.89
N GLN A 66 -7.97 -5.51 -6.54
CA GLN A 66 -7.75 -6.43 -7.65
C GLN A 66 -8.06 -5.76 -9.00
N THR A 67 -7.96 -4.45 -9.02
CA THR A 67 -7.96 -3.59 -10.20
C THR A 67 -6.54 -3.28 -10.62
N PHE A 68 -6.34 -2.83 -11.86
CA PHE A 68 -5.06 -2.19 -12.21
C PHE A 68 -4.86 -0.90 -11.40
N MET A 69 -3.60 -0.48 -11.28
CA MET A 69 -3.18 0.62 -10.40
C MET A 69 -4.02 1.89 -10.59
N ASN A 70 -4.22 2.34 -11.80
CA ASN A 70 -4.98 3.55 -12.14
C ASN A 70 -6.49 3.45 -11.83
N LEU A 71 -7.01 2.28 -11.49
CA LEU A 71 -8.40 2.02 -11.11
C LEU A 71 -8.55 1.66 -9.62
N SER A 72 -7.48 1.76 -8.83
CA SER A 72 -7.49 1.38 -7.41
C SER A 72 -8.55 2.14 -6.60
N GLY A 73 -8.85 3.38 -6.97
CA GLY A 73 -9.85 4.19 -6.31
C GLY A 73 -11.27 3.62 -6.37
N GLU A 74 -11.63 2.89 -7.43
CA GLU A 74 -12.93 2.21 -7.53
C GLU A 74 -13.11 1.22 -6.37
N ALA A 75 -12.10 0.40 -6.13
CA ALA A 75 -12.12 -0.60 -5.08
C ALA A 75 -12.09 0.05 -3.68
N VAL A 76 -11.21 1.04 -3.49
CA VAL A 76 -11.08 1.74 -2.20
C VAL A 76 -12.35 2.51 -1.85
N GLY A 77 -12.91 3.26 -2.80
CA GLY A 77 -14.16 3.99 -2.61
C GLY A 77 -15.34 3.06 -2.30
N ALA A 78 -15.43 1.93 -2.99
CA ALA A 78 -16.46 0.93 -2.75
C ALA A 78 -16.35 0.29 -1.35
N LEU A 79 -15.12 -0.02 -0.89
CA LEU A 79 -14.87 -0.52 0.46
C LEU A 79 -15.21 0.53 1.52
N ALA A 80 -14.67 1.75 1.38
CA ALA A 80 -14.90 2.84 2.33
C ALA A 80 -16.38 3.15 2.49
N SER A 81 -17.12 3.24 1.38
CA SER A 81 -18.57 3.48 1.37
C SER A 81 -19.34 2.34 2.06
N PHE A 82 -19.05 1.09 1.71
CA PHE A 82 -19.78 -0.06 2.24
C PHE A 82 -19.59 -0.24 3.74
N TYR A 83 -18.35 -0.09 4.22
CA TYR A 83 -18.02 -0.22 5.64
C TYR A 83 -18.20 1.08 6.42
N LYS A 84 -18.64 2.16 5.75
CA LYS A 84 -18.82 3.51 6.33
C LYS A 84 -17.54 4.03 6.99
N ILE A 85 -16.41 3.81 6.35
CA ILE A 85 -15.09 4.23 6.82
C ILE A 85 -14.78 5.62 6.28
N PRO A 86 -14.60 6.63 7.12
CA PRO A 86 -14.26 7.97 6.67
C PRO A 86 -12.82 8.02 6.12
N PRO A 87 -12.51 8.97 5.22
CA PRO A 87 -11.19 9.04 4.59
C PRO A 87 -10.00 9.09 5.55
N HIS A 88 -10.13 9.71 6.71
CA HIS A 88 -9.06 9.80 7.71
C HIS A 88 -8.74 8.46 8.38
N ASP A 89 -9.63 7.46 8.27
CA ASP A 89 -9.44 6.10 8.74
C ASP A 89 -8.99 5.14 7.61
N VAL A 90 -8.75 5.67 6.40
CA VAL A 90 -8.15 4.94 5.28
C VAL A 90 -6.65 5.18 5.28
N ILE A 91 -5.85 4.14 5.44
CA ILE A 91 -4.39 4.18 5.36
C ILE A 91 -3.95 3.52 4.06
N LEU A 92 -3.24 4.27 3.20
CA LEU A 92 -2.67 3.74 1.96
C LEU A 92 -1.22 3.33 2.17
N VAL A 93 -0.85 2.16 1.63
CA VAL A 93 0.53 1.69 1.55
C VAL A 93 0.90 1.57 0.07
N HIS A 94 1.90 2.32 -0.38
CA HIS A 94 2.28 2.38 -1.79
C HIS A 94 3.76 2.70 -1.97
N ASP A 95 4.28 2.44 -3.16
CA ASP A 95 5.62 2.86 -3.59
C ASP A 95 5.69 4.36 -3.85
N ASP A 96 6.90 4.91 -3.75
CA ASP A 96 7.15 6.33 -4.05
C ASP A 96 8.53 6.54 -4.67
N ILE A 97 8.53 7.06 -5.90
CA ILE A 97 9.74 7.25 -6.70
C ILE A 97 10.57 8.47 -6.24
N ASP A 98 10.02 9.36 -5.43
CA ASP A 98 10.73 10.52 -4.90
C ASP A 98 11.43 10.23 -3.57
N ILE A 99 11.12 9.10 -2.96
CA ILE A 99 11.72 8.65 -1.71
C ILE A 99 12.82 7.62 -2.01
N THR A 100 13.97 7.83 -1.39
CA THR A 100 15.14 6.94 -1.56
C THR A 100 14.80 5.50 -1.19
N LEU A 101 15.20 4.56 -2.06
CA LEU A 101 15.11 3.13 -1.80
C LEU A 101 15.76 2.80 -0.45
N GLY A 102 15.14 1.90 0.29
CA GLY A 102 15.58 1.57 1.65
C GLY A 102 15.02 2.50 2.74
N THR A 103 14.08 3.41 2.39
CA THR A 103 13.38 4.26 3.36
C THR A 103 11.87 4.19 3.19
N ALA A 104 11.12 4.50 4.25
CA ALA A 104 9.68 4.72 4.18
C ALA A 104 9.33 6.00 4.95
N ARG A 105 8.24 6.65 4.54
CA ARG A 105 7.73 7.86 5.19
C ARG A 105 6.23 7.77 5.40
N LEU A 106 5.79 8.23 6.57
CA LEU A 106 4.39 8.52 6.84
C LEU A 106 4.07 9.93 6.33
N SER A 107 2.95 10.11 5.69
CA SER A 107 2.45 11.41 5.28
C SER A 107 0.93 11.44 5.32
N ALA A 108 0.38 12.62 5.61
CA ALA A 108 -1.04 12.93 5.47
C ALA A 108 -1.17 14.24 4.67
N ASP A 109 -2.31 14.41 4.01
CA ASP A 109 -2.64 15.65 3.26
C ASP A 109 -1.58 16.03 2.21
N SER A 110 -1.03 15.08 1.47
CA SER A 110 -0.05 15.34 0.41
C SER A 110 -0.63 15.03 -0.97
N GLY A 111 -0.06 15.64 -2.03
CA GLY A 111 -0.40 15.34 -3.42
C GLY A 111 0.00 13.92 -3.83
N PRO A 112 -0.44 13.43 -4.98
CA PRO A 112 -0.19 12.06 -5.44
C PRO A 112 1.26 11.82 -5.90
N ALA A 113 2.05 12.86 -6.11
CA ALA A 113 3.44 12.78 -6.63
C ALA A 113 3.56 11.93 -7.92
N GLY A 114 2.56 12.02 -8.82
CA GLY A 114 2.51 11.26 -10.07
C GLY A 114 2.14 9.78 -9.92
N HIS A 115 1.79 9.31 -8.73
CA HIS A 115 1.40 7.93 -8.54
C HIS A 115 -0.08 7.72 -8.91
N HIS A 116 -0.35 7.09 -10.06
CA HIS A 116 -1.71 6.93 -10.61
C HIS A 116 -2.70 6.22 -9.67
N GLY A 117 -2.25 5.27 -8.86
CA GLY A 117 -3.10 4.62 -7.86
C GLY A 117 -3.57 5.59 -6.77
N VAL A 118 -2.66 6.46 -6.29
CA VAL A 118 -3.00 7.51 -5.31
C VAL A 118 -3.93 8.55 -5.93
N GLU A 119 -3.69 8.97 -7.17
CA GLU A 119 -4.60 9.86 -7.91
C GLU A 119 -6.01 9.29 -7.99
N SER A 120 -6.11 8.02 -8.38
CA SER A 120 -7.38 7.31 -8.45
C SER A 120 -8.11 7.29 -7.09
N VAL A 121 -7.37 7.01 -6.00
CA VAL A 121 -7.97 7.00 -4.65
C VAL A 121 -8.42 8.39 -4.21
N ILE A 122 -7.62 9.45 -4.46
CA ILE A 122 -8.01 10.84 -4.18
C ILE A 122 -9.31 11.19 -4.89
N ALA A 123 -9.41 10.84 -6.17
CA ALA A 123 -10.61 11.12 -6.98
C ALA A 123 -11.87 10.43 -6.41
N HIS A 124 -11.76 9.18 -5.96
CA HIS A 124 -12.91 8.42 -5.45
C HIS A 124 -13.28 8.72 -4.00
N LEU A 125 -12.31 9.09 -3.15
CA LEU A 125 -12.58 9.55 -1.78
C LEU A 125 -12.97 11.03 -1.70
N GLY A 126 -12.76 11.79 -2.78
CA GLY A 126 -13.05 13.25 -2.85
C GLY A 126 -12.13 14.10 -1.98
N THR A 127 -11.02 13.55 -1.49
CA THR A 127 -10.07 14.26 -0.63
C THR A 127 -8.68 13.61 -0.70
N LYS A 128 -7.64 14.37 -0.43
CA LYS A 128 -6.27 13.90 -0.22
C LYS A 128 -5.90 13.74 1.28
N LYS A 129 -6.82 14.06 2.18
CA LYS A 129 -6.62 14.05 3.64
C LYS A 129 -6.81 12.65 4.21
N PHE A 130 -5.91 11.74 3.88
CA PHE A 130 -5.81 10.41 4.46
C PHE A 130 -4.34 10.00 4.67
N PRO A 131 -4.06 9.22 5.72
CA PRO A 131 -2.71 8.73 6.01
C PRO A 131 -2.15 7.86 4.88
N ARG A 132 -0.85 7.98 4.62
CA ARG A 132 -0.13 7.15 3.66
C ARG A 132 1.22 6.70 4.20
N ILE A 133 1.54 5.44 4.02
CA ILE A 133 2.87 4.90 4.17
C ILE A 133 3.48 4.83 2.77
N ARG A 134 4.48 5.65 2.53
CA ARG A 134 5.17 5.81 1.25
C ARG A 134 6.49 5.05 1.30
N ILE A 135 6.60 3.97 0.52
CA ILE A 135 7.78 3.10 0.47
C ILE A 135 8.68 3.60 -0.65
N GLY A 136 9.88 4.03 -0.32
CA GLY A 136 10.82 4.58 -1.27
C GLY A 136 11.33 3.52 -2.26
N ILE A 137 11.25 3.89 -3.54
CA ILE A 137 11.79 3.11 -4.66
C ILE A 137 12.71 3.95 -5.56
N LYS A 138 13.08 5.17 -5.15
CA LYS A 138 13.96 6.04 -5.92
C LYS A 138 15.30 5.34 -6.15
N PRO A 139 15.73 5.20 -7.42
CA PRO A 139 17.03 4.60 -7.73
C PRO A 139 18.16 5.40 -7.10
N PRO A 140 19.28 4.75 -6.73
CA PRO A 140 20.48 5.43 -6.31
C PRO A 140 20.95 6.44 -7.37
N PRO A 141 21.55 7.58 -6.97
CA PRO A 141 21.98 8.62 -7.89
C PRO A 141 22.96 8.16 -8.98
N GLU A 142 23.74 7.11 -8.67
CA GLU A 142 24.73 6.52 -9.57
C GLU A 142 24.08 5.79 -10.75
N LEU A 143 22.83 5.39 -10.61
CA LEU A 143 22.06 4.79 -11.69
C LEU A 143 21.29 5.90 -12.41
N SER A 144 21.75 6.27 -13.60
CA SER A 144 21.05 7.23 -14.47
C SER A 144 19.80 6.57 -15.10
N ILE A 145 18.82 6.24 -14.27
CA ILE A 145 17.59 5.58 -14.69
C ILE A 145 16.48 6.63 -14.79
N ALA A 146 15.75 6.62 -15.90
CA ALA A 146 14.55 7.45 -16.06
C ALA A 146 13.49 7.07 -15.01
N ARG A 147 12.91 8.09 -14.38
CA ARG A 147 11.83 7.90 -13.39
C ARG A 147 10.49 7.94 -14.10
N ASP A 148 10.18 6.88 -14.79
CA ASP A 148 8.97 6.76 -15.60
C ASP A 148 8.16 5.50 -15.27
N ALA A 149 7.10 5.28 -16.01
CA ALA A 149 6.24 4.10 -15.84
C ALA A 149 7.01 2.79 -16.03
N ALA A 150 8.02 2.75 -16.91
CA ALA A 150 8.81 1.55 -17.14
C ALA A 150 9.65 1.19 -15.90
N TYR A 151 10.18 2.20 -15.20
CA TYR A 151 10.92 1.97 -13.96
C TYR A 151 10.03 1.37 -12.86
N VAL A 152 8.86 1.95 -12.59
CA VAL A 152 8.00 1.47 -11.50
C VAL A 152 7.39 0.10 -11.80
N THR A 153 7.11 -0.21 -13.06
CA THR A 153 6.62 -1.53 -13.49
C THR A 153 7.74 -2.56 -13.70
N GLY A 154 8.99 -2.13 -13.64
CA GLY A 154 10.15 -3.00 -13.71
C GLY A 154 10.32 -3.85 -12.44
N ARG A 155 10.92 -5.03 -12.61
CA ARG A 155 11.21 -5.92 -11.48
C ARG A 155 12.32 -5.35 -10.60
N LEU A 156 12.18 -5.59 -9.29
CA LEU A 156 13.25 -5.33 -8.33
C LEU A 156 14.46 -6.21 -8.65
N GLN A 157 15.64 -5.59 -8.59
CA GLN A 157 16.91 -6.33 -8.66
C GLN A 157 17.27 -6.88 -7.27
N PRO A 158 18.11 -7.92 -7.17
CA PRO A 158 18.48 -8.51 -5.88
C PRO A 158 19.04 -7.49 -4.87
N GLU A 159 19.80 -6.51 -5.34
CA GLU A 159 20.38 -5.43 -4.52
C GLU A 159 19.30 -4.49 -3.99
N GLU A 160 18.30 -4.18 -4.80
CA GLU A 160 17.14 -3.36 -4.42
C GLU A 160 16.27 -4.11 -3.41
N GLU A 161 16.08 -5.41 -3.61
CA GLU A 161 15.36 -6.28 -2.69
C GLU A 161 16.01 -6.30 -1.31
N ALA A 162 17.33 -6.41 -1.23
CA ALA A 162 18.08 -6.38 0.01
C ALA A 162 17.91 -5.05 0.79
N LEU A 163 17.71 -3.94 0.09
CA LEU A 163 17.43 -2.64 0.70
C LEU A 163 15.95 -2.47 1.09
N LEU A 164 15.04 -3.06 0.33
CA LEU A 164 13.62 -2.93 0.54
C LEU A 164 13.10 -3.82 1.69
N ALA A 165 13.61 -5.03 1.84
CA ALA A 165 13.15 -5.99 2.83
C ALA A 165 13.18 -5.44 4.29
N PRO A 166 14.25 -4.80 4.77
CA PRO A 166 14.27 -4.18 6.10
C PRO A 166 13.26 -3.04 6.26
N VAL A 167 12.94 -2.33 5.18
CA VAL A 167 11.93 -1.26 5.19
C VAL A 167 10.54 -1.85 5.37
N ILE A 168 10.23 -2.91 4.63
CA ILE A 168 8.97 -3.63 4.73
C ILE A 168 8.77 -4.15 6.16
N ASP A 169 9.82 -4.70 6.79
CA ASP A 169 9.75 -5.15 8.18
C ASP A 169 9.51 -3.98 9.17
N ARG A 170 10.06 -2.78 8.91
CA ARG A 170 9.78 -1.57 9.70
C ARG A 170 8.38 -1.00 9.45
N VAL A 171 7.88 -1.07 8.23
CA VAL A 171 6.50 -0.68 7.88
C VAL A 171 5.50 -1.50 8.70
N LYS A 172 5.79 -2.79 8.96
CA LYS A 172 5.02 -3.61 9.91
C LYS A 172 4.95 -2.93 11.29
N GLY A 173 6.08 -2.48 11.84
CA GLY A 173 6.11 -1.75 13.11
C GLY A 173 5.29 -0.47 13.05
N GLY A 174 5.39 0.31 11.97
CA GLY A 174 4.56 1.49 11.71
C GLY A 174 3.08 1.16 11.58
N LEU A 175 2.71 0.11 10.85
CA LEU A 175 1.32 -0.35 10.77
C LEU A 175 0.78 -0.76 12.15
N VAL A 176 1.61 -1.34 13.03
CA VAL A 176 1.23 -1.67 14.41
C VAL A 176 1.19 -0.44 15.31
N VAL A 177 2.12 0.50 15.16
CA VAL A 177 2.24 1.71 16.02
C VAL A 177 1.29 2.82 15.57
N ASP A 178 1.19 3.12 14.26
CA ASP A 178 0.35 4.21 13.73
C ASP A 178 -1.14 3.85 13.64
N ILE A 179 -1.47 2.58 13.70
CA ILE A 179 -2.82 2.15 14.03
C ILE A 179 -3.21 2.63 15.45
N GLY A 180 -2.25 3.03 16.27
CA GLY A 180 -2.42 3.38 17.68
C GLY A 180 -2.10 4.81 18.10
N VAL A 181 -1.81 5.75 17.20
CA VAL A 181 -1.56 7.14 17.57
C VAL A 181 -2.82 7.98 17.43
N ARG A 182 -3.61 8.02 18.40
CA ARG A 182 -3.98 8.94 19.51
C ARG A 182 -5.03 8.31 20.35
#